data_cc05da48cf9080c63aa298eba2239ca7
#
_entry.id   cc05da48cf9080c63aa298eba2239ca7
#
_cell.length_a   1.000
_cell.length_b   1.000
_cell.length_c   1.000
_cell.angle_alpha   90.00
_cell.angle_beta   90.00
_cell.angle_gamma   90.00
#
_symmetry.space_group_name_H-M   'P 1'
#
loop_
_entity.id
_entity.type
_entity.pdbx_description
1 polymer ?
#
loop_
_entity_poly.entity_id
_entity_poly.type
_entity_poly.pdbx_seq_one_letter_code
_entity_poly.pdbx_strand_id
1 'polypeptide(L)'
;MDYQVRKIPSYRVIADSGGSRYRFFCDLSGAAVCTTNPIRALTADEELTLAWEREGKERFNMCTRCGKWVCNAMYNADVLECVDCSPWEDPPRFCQECGAIISKSETYCPKCGALLRYGGT
;
A
#
# COMPACT_ATOMS: atom_id res chain seq x y z
N MET A 1 16.87 -4.03 21.19
CA MET A 1 17.06 -4.68 19.99
C MET A 1 16.48 -3.97 18.84
N ASP A 2 17.15 -4.00 17.88
CA ASP A 2 16.79 -3.27 16.78
C ASP A 2 15.92 -4.07 15.92
N TYR A 3 14.84 -3.56 15.52
CA TYR A 3 14.20 -4.19 14.43
C TYR A 3 14.85 -3.68 13.16
N GLN A 4 14.86 -4.49 12.15
CA GLN A 4 15.44 -4.10 10.90
C GLN A 4 14.39 -3.53 9.98
N VAL A 5 14.60 -2.28 9.58
CA VAL A 5 13.74 -1.66 8.60
C VAL A 5 14.07 -2.27 7.25
N ARG A 6 13.09 -2.81 6.58
CA ARG A 6 13.27 -3.36 5.26
C ARG A 6 13.39 -2.22 4.26
N LYS A 7 14.44 -2.26 3.46
CA LYS A 7 14.67 -1.22 2.46
C LYS A 7 13.71 -1.36 1.29
N ILE A 8 13.26 -2.57 1.02
CA ILE A 8 12.44 -2.88 -0.15
C ILE A 8 11.42 -3.93 0.28
N PRO A 9 10.18 -3.84 -0.17
CA PRO A 9 9.19 -4.87 0.17
C PRO A 9 9.48 -6.18 -0.57
N SER A 10 8.69 -7.20 -0.29
CA SER A 10 8.80 -8.47 -1.00
C SER A 10 8.60 -8.24 -2.49
N TYR A 11 9.36 -8.97 -3.30
CA TYR A 11 9.30 -8.77 -4.74
C TYR A 11 9.55 -10.07 -5.47
N ARG A 12 9.23 -10.06 -6.78
CA ARG A 12 9.51 -11.17 -7.67
C ARG A 12 10.12 -10.62 -8.93
N VAL A 13 11.12 -11.32 -9.45
CA VAL A 13 11.77 -10.93 -10.70
C VAL A 13 11.13 -11.67 -11.85
N ILE A 14 10.81 -10.95 -12.91
CA ILE A 14 10.19 -11.50 -14.11
C ILE A 14 11.12 -11.23 -15.27
N ALA A 15 11.59 -12.28 -15.93
CA ALA A 15 12.45 -12.14 -17.09
C ALA A 15 11.67 -11.55 -18.26
N ASP A 16 12.32 -10.63 -18.97
CA ASP A 16 11.70 -9.95 -20.09
C ASP A 16 12.79 -9.70 -21.14
N SER A 17 12.40 -9.57 -22.39
CA SER A 17 13.35 -9.37 -23.48
C SER A 17 14.14 -8.06 -23.34
N GLY A 18 13.58 -7.07 -22.67
CA GLY A 18 14.24 -5.79 -22.47
C GLY A 18 15.02 -5.69 -21.16
N GLY A 19 15.07 -6.77 -20.37
CA GLY A 19 15.74 -6.76 -19.07
C GLY A 19 14.94 -7.55 -18.07
N SER A 20 14.96 -7.12 -16.81
CA SER A 20 14.18 -7.77 -15.77
C SER A 20 13.10 -6.82 -15.27
N ARG A 21 11.91 -7.34 -15.07
CA ARG A 21 10.82 -6.59 -14.47
C ARG A 21 10.68 -7.04 -13.01
N TYR A 22 10.32 -6.12 -12.16
CA TYR A 22 10.19 -6.39 -10.74
C TYR A 22 8.77 -6.13 -10.29
N ARG A 23 8.18 -7.13 -9.66
CA ARG A 23 6.84 -7.00 -9.09
C ARG A 23 6.96 -6.91 -7.59
N PHE A 24 6.48 -5.81 -7.03
CA PHE A 24 6.55 -5.57 -5.59
C PHE A 24 5.20 -5.84 -4.93
N PHE A 25 5.25 -6.44 -3.76
CA PHE A 25 4.06 -6.85 -3.03
C PHE A 25 3.94 -6.11 -1.70
N CYS A 26 2.72 -5.84 -1.30
CA CYS A 26 2.46 -5.26 0.02
C CYS A 26 2.89 -6.25 1.08
N ASP A 27 3.71 -5.81 2.03
CA ASP A 27 4.22 -6.69 3.08
C ASP A 27 3.13 -7.14 4.06
N LEU A 28 1.99 -6.49 4.07
CA LEU A 28 0.91 -6.83 4.98
C LEU A 28 -0.18 -7.66 4.32
N SER A 29 -0.67 -7.21 3.16
CA SER A 29 -1.77 -7.91 2.48
C SER A 29 -1.29 -8.95 1.47
N GLY A 30 -0.06 -8.84 1.02
CA GLY A 30 0.46 -9.75 0.00
C GLY A 30 0.01 -9.39 -1.42
N ALA A 31 -0.73 -8.32 -1.58
CA ALA A 31 -1.23 -7.93 -2.90
C ALA A 31 -0.10 -7.36 -3.75
N ALA A 32 -0.14 -7.66 -5.05
CA ALA A 32 0.80 -7.07 -5.99
C ALA A 32 0.44 -5.61 -6.18
N VAL A 33 1.39 -4.72 -5.89
CA VAL A 33 1.15 -3.28 -5.93
C VAL A 33 1.68 -2.66 -7.22
N CYS A 34 2.87 -3.09 -7.63
CA CYS A 34 3.54 -2.45 -8.74
C CYS A 34 4.37 -3.47 -9.52
N THR A 35 4.31 -3.41 -10.84
CA THR A 35 5.20 -4.17 -11.72
C THR A 35 5.91 -3.16 -12.59
N THR A 36 7.24 -3.16 -12.54
CA THR A 36 8.02 -2.15 -13.25
C THR A 36 8.14 -2.47 -14.72
N ASN A 37 8.62 -1.49 -15.47
CA ASN A 37 9.09 -1.72 -16.83
C ASN A 37 10.40 -2.52 -16.77
N PRO A 38 10.84 -3.13 -17.90
CA PRO A 38 12.10 -3.84 -17.90
C PRO A 38 13.26 -2.94 -17.53
N ILE A 39 14.15 -3.44 -16.68
CA ILE A 39 15.27 -2.68 -16.18
C ILE A 39 16.55 -3.47 -16.41
N ARG A 40 17.61 -2.77 -16.79
CA ARG A 40 18.93 -3.37 -16.94
C ARG A 40 19.95 -2.59 -16.17
N ALA A 41 20.84 -3.30 -15.50
CA ALA A 41 21.99 -2.72 -14.82
C ALA A 41 23.12 -3.73 -14.82
N LEU A 42 24.24 -3.34 -14.25
CA LEU A 42 25.42 -4.22 -14.23
C LEU A 42 25.24 -5.40 -13.29
N THR A 43 24.51 -5.20 -12.20
CA THR A 43 24.27 -6.27 -11.23
C THR A 43 22.78 -6.36 -10.91
N ALA A 44 22.39 -7.50 -10.36
CA ALA A 44 21.01 -7.69 -9.93
C ALA A 44 20.63 -6.71 -8.82
N ASP A 45 21.55 -6.40 -7.92
CA ASP A 45 21.30 -5.44 -6.86
C ASP A 45 21.02 -4.05 -7.41
N GLU A 46 21.78 -3.65 -8.43
CA GLU A 46 21.55 -2.36 -9.05
C GLU A 46 20.20 -2.32 -9.77
N GLU A 47 19.85 -3.41 -10.46
CA GLU A 47 18.54 -3.49 -11.12
C GLU A 47 17.41 -3.34 -10.12
N LEU A 48 17.49 -4.05 -9.01
CA LEU A 48 16.48 -4.00 -7.98
C LEU A 48 16.37 -2.60 -7.39
N THR A 49 17.50 -1.98 -7.10
CA THR A 49 17.53 -0.63 -6.56
C THR A 49 16.89 0.36 -7.53
N LEU A 50 17.22 0.26 -8.80
CA LEU A 50 16.63 1.14 -9.81
C LEU A 50 15.12 0.92 -9.94
N ALA A 51 14.70 -0.34 -9.94
CA ALA A 51 13.29 -0.67 -10.03
C ALA A 51 12.51 -0.04 -8.88
N TRP A 52 13.04 -0.17 -7.67
CA TRP A 52 12.42 0.37 -6.48
C TRP A 52 12.41 1.90 -6.50
N GLU A 53 13.56 2.52 -6.73
CA GLU A 53 13.68 3.98 -6.67
C GLU A 53 12.90 4.68 -7.77
N ARG A 54 12.85 4.07 -8.96
CA ARG A 54 12.19 4.72 -10.10
C ARG A 54 10.69 4.46 -10.16
N GLU A 55 10.24 3.28 -9.76
CA GLU A 55 8.85 2.92 -10.00
C GLU A 55 8.11 2.38 -8.78
N GLY A 56 8.78 1.60 -7.93
CA GLY A 56 8.08 0.94 -6.83
C GLY A 56 7.79 1.84 -5.64
N LYS A 57 8.75 2.62 -5.24
CA LYS A 57 8.74 3.36 -3.99
C LYS A 57 7.52 4.28 -3.84
N GLU A 58 7.13 4.93 -4.89
CA GLU A 58 6.02 5.88 -4.83
C GLU A 58 4.65 5.21 -4.73
N ARG A 59 4.61 3.90 -4.89
CA ARG A 59 3.36 3.14 -4.75
C ARG A 59 3.20 2.55 -3.36
N PHE A 60 4.18 2.75 -2.49
CA PHE A 60 4.21 2.15 -1.16
C PHE A 60 4.34 3.19 -0.06
N ASN A 61 3.99 2.76 1.14
CA ASN A 61 4.16 3.57 2.35
C ASN A 61 4.90 2.72 3.37
N MET A 62 5.90 3.30 4.01
CA MET A 62 6.65 2.59 5.03
C MET A 62 6.07 2.88 6.41
N CYS A 63 5.74 1.82 7.13
CA CYS A 63 5.29 1.97 8.52
C CYS A 63 6.49 2.43 9.36
N THR A 64 6.33 3.55 10.06
CA THR A 64 7.42 4.09 10.88
C THR A 64 7.66 3.25 12.12
N ARG A 65 6.74 2.36 12.46
CA ARG A 65 6.85 1.54 13.64
C ARG A 65 7.51 0.19 13.39
N CYS A 66 7.07 -0.54 12.36
CA CYS A 66 7.60 -1.86 12.09
C CYS A 66 8.46 -1.94 10.84
N GLY A 67 8.49 -0.88 10.04
CA GLY A 67 9.32 -0.83 8.85
C GLY A 67 8.78 -1.56 7.63
N LYS A 68 7.59 -2.11 7.70
CA LYS A 68 6.99 -2.77 6.54
C LYS A 68 6.60 -1.77 5.47
N TRP A 69 6.72 -2.20 4.24
CA TRP A 69 6.25 -1.42 3.11
C TRP A 69 4.86 -1.93 2.73
N VAL A 70 3.86 -1.06 2.83
CA VAL A 70 2.47 -1.46 2.61
C VAL A 70 1.80 -0.56 1.59
N CYS A 71 0.75 -1.08 0.96
CA CYS A 71 -0.02 -0.30 0.01
C CYS A 71 -0.92 0.69 0.74
N ASN A 72 -1.52 1.60 0.00
CA ASN A 72 -2.35 2.65 0.60
C ASN A 72 -3.50 2.08 1.43
N ALA A 73 -4.06 0.95 1.00
CA ALA A 73 -5.18 0.34 1.73
C ALA A 73 -4.78 -0.19 3.10
N MET A 74 -3.49 -0.45 3.31
CA MET A 74 -2.98 -1.03 4.56
C MET A 74 -2.20 0.00 5.37
N TYR A 75 -2.38 1.27 5.09
CA TYR A 75 -1.59 2.33 5.73
C TYR A 75 -2.48 3.35 6.42
N ASN A 76 -2.17 3.61 7.69
CA ASN A 76 -2.86 4.64 8.45
C ASN A 76 -2.03 5.92 8.34
N ALA A 77 -2.41 6.80 7.43
CA ALA A 77 -1.64 8.00 7.12
C ALA A 77 -1.67 9.01 8.27
N ASP A 78 -2.63 8.92 9.18
CA ASP A 78 -2.72 9.84 10.29
C ASP A 78 -1.53 9.70 11.23
N VAL A 79 -1.02 8.49 11.37
CA VAL A 79 0.09 8.21 12.29
C VAL A 79 1.31 7.64 11.57
N LEU A 80 1.26 7.54 10.25
CA LEU A 80 2.35 7.03 9.41
C LEU A 80 2.75 5.60 9.79
N GLU A 81 1.76 4.78 10.09
CA GLU A 81 1.97 3.37 10.47
C GLU A 81 1.01 2.48 9.70
N CYS A 82 1.40 1.21 9.54
CA CYS A 82 0.49 0.27 8.89
C CYS A 82 -0.69 -0.04 9.81
N VAL A 83 -1.76 -0.57 9.22
CA VAL A 83 -2.98 -0.82 10.00
C VAL A 83 -2.83 -1.98 10.98
N ASP A 84 -1.77 -2.78 10.84
CA ASP A 84 -1.49 -3.83 11.80
C ASP A 84 -0.89 -3.26 13.08
N CYS A 85 -0.01 -2.26 12.95
CA CYS A 85 0.59 -1.59 14.11
C CYS A 85 -0.37 -0.60 14.75
N SER A 86 -1.15 0.07 13.92
CA SER A 86 -2.02 1.13 14.40
C SER A 86 -3.33 1.10 13.62
N PRO A 87 -4.25 0.21 14.03
CA PRO A 87 -5.55 0.13 13.36
C PRO A 87 -6.28 1.47 13.47
N TRP A 88 -7.08 1.77 12.49
CA TRP A 88 -7.90 2.98 12.54
C TRP A 88 -8.86 2.88 13.71
N GLU A 89 -8.78 3.82 14.63
CA GLU A 89 -9.76 3.89 15.70
C GLU A 89 -11.07 4.41 15.18
N ASP A 90 -10.97 5.35 14.29
CA ASP A 90 -12.14 5.98 13.69
C ASP A 90 -11.87 6.01 12.19
N PRO A 91 -11.91 4.84 11.56
CA PRO A 91 -11.49 4.76 10.17
C PRO A 91 -12.38 5.60 9.27
N PRO A 92 -11.81 6.20 8.24
CA PRO A 92 -12.61 6.93 7.27
C PRO A 92 -13.57 5.96 6.63
N ARG A 93 -14.80 6.36 6.51
CA ARG A 93 -15.84 5.56 5.88
C ARG A 93 -16.20 6.15 4.56
N PHE A 94 -16.46 5.28 3.61
CA PHE A 94 -16.82 5.69 2.27
C PHE A 94 -18.11 5.01 1.89
N CYS A 95 -18.96 5.76 1.20
CA CYS A 95 -20.19 5.18 0.68
C CYS A 95 -19.84 4.12 -0.35
N GLN A 96 -20.40 2.92 -0.20
CA GLN A 96 -20.12 1.83 -1.13
C GLN A 96 -20.71 2.08 -2.51
N GLU A 97 -21.65 3.02 -2.63
CA GLU A 97 -22.27 3.32 -3.91
C GLU A 97 -21.60 4.44 -4.68
N CYS A 98 -21.29 5.55 -4.01
CA CYS A 98 -20.73 6.70 -4.69
C CYS A 98 -19.31 7.06 -4.29
N GLY A 99 -18.76 6.42 -3.25
CA GLY A 99 -17.39 6.68 -2.82
C GLY A 99 -17.19 7.96 -2.02
N ALA A 100 -18.27 8.65 -1.65
CA ALA A 100 -18.14 9.88 -0.88
C ALA A 100 -17.70 9.57 0.55
N ILE A 101 -16.91 10.47 1.14
CA ILE A 101 -16.51 10.34 2.53
C ILE A 101 -17.72 10.61 3.40
N ILE A 102 -17.97 9.73 4.37
CA ILE A 102 -19.11 9.83 5.27
C ILE A 102 -18.65 9.77 6.72
N SER A 103 -19.47 10.31 7.62
CA SER A 103 -19.16 10.22 9.03
C SER A 103 -19.72 8.91 9.60
N LYS A 104 -19.16 8.46 10.71
CA LYS A 104 -19.59 7.19 11.28
C LYS A 104 -20.97 7.24 11.91
N SER A 105 -21.51 8.41 12.11
CA SER A 105 -22.85 8.55 12.66
C SER A 105 -23.94 8.51 11.60
N GLU A 106 -23.57 8.51 10.33
CA GLU A 106 -24.55 8.55 9.27
C GLU A 106 -25.04 7.15 8.91
N THR A 107 -26.34 7.03 8.70
CA THR A 107 -26.96 5.79 8.27
C THR A 107 -27.15 5.78 6.76
N TYR A 108 -27.34 6.95 6.18
CA TYR A 108 -27.50 7.12 4.75
C TYR A 108 -26.45 8.08 4.22
N CYS A 109 -26.01 7.83 3.02
CA CYS A 109 -25.03 8.72 2.38
C CYS A 109 -25.69 10.06 2.08
N PRO A 110 -25.10 11.18 2.54
CA PRO A 110 -25.70 12.50 2.27
C PRO A 110 -25.62 12.92 0.82
N LYS A 111 -24.81 12.25 0.01
CA LYS A 111 -24.68 12.59 -1.39
C LYS A 111 -25.60 11.81 -2.30
N CYS A 112 -25.67 10.49 -2.13
CA CYS A 112 -26.47 9.66 -3.01
C CYS A 112 -27.67 9.03 -2.35
N GLY A 113 -27.79 9.12 -1.02
CA GLY A 113 -28.93 8.59 -0.30
C GLY A 113 -28.91 7.08 -0.07
N ALA A 114 -27.82 6.41 -0.42
CA ALA A 114 -27.74 4.96 -0.25
C ALA A 114 -27.65 4.57 1.22
N LEU A 115 -28.25 3.45 1.57
CA LEU A 115 -28.14 2.91 2.92
C LEU A 115 -26.71 2.43 3.15
N LEU A 116 -26.13 2.86 4.24
CA LEU A 116 -24.74 2.53 4.55
C LEU A 116 -24.67 1.23 5.35
N ARG A 117 -23.87 0.28 4.88
CA ARG A 117 -23.83 -1.06 5.49
C ARG A 117 -23.17 -1.09 6.87
N TYR A 118 -22.26 -0.17 7.11
CA TYR A 118 -21.56 -0.15 8.38
C TYR A 118 -21.92 1.05 9.22
N GLY A 119 -22.95 1.73 8.85
CA GLY A 119 -23.44 2.85 9.64
C GLY A 119 -24.04 2.34 10.93
N GLY A 120 -23.70 2.98 12.02
CA GLY A 120 -24.32 2.67 13.28
C GLY A 120 -23.78 1.46 14.03
N THR A 121 -22.73 0.86 13.53
CA THR A 121 -22.12 -0.26 14.29
C THR A 121 -20.92 0.18 15.01
#